data_57566aeced21ac3f9809214febc79241
#
_entry.id   57566aeced21ac3f9809214febc79241
#
_cell.length_a   1.000
_cell.length_b   1.000
_cell.length_c   1.000
_cell.angle_alpha   90.00
_cell.angle_beta   90.00
_cell.angle_gamma   90.00
#
_symmetry.space_group_name_H-M   'P 1'
#
loop_
_entity.id
_entity.type
_entity.pdbx_description
1 polymer ?
#
loop_
_entity_poly.entity_id
_entity_poly.type
_entity_poly.pdbx_seq_one_letter_code
_entity_poly.pdbx_strand_id
1 'polypeptide(L)'
;MASTAGIFTISLDFELHWGVQDHKPLVAYARNLLGAREAIPRMLELFERYGVHCTWATVGLLFFDRKADLMEHLPEPRPRYANPALSPYPLIGQIGPNERQDPYHYALSLIEQIRDCPGQEIGTHTFSHYYCLEPGETEEGQCEATFRADLLAARRAAERLGITPRSLVFPRNQYRPDYLETCRAVGLEVVRGNHPAWWFRAESQRDESLLKRACRLSDDYLPISGEDCLEPEALEGGLVDVRASRFLRPPSRSLRALEPLRLHRIIAGLSRAAKLGMIYHLWWHPHNFGAEPEYCLRFLERVLKHFEHLAQTHGMRSASMLEIAREWAASERVVAEQPAGRVISAGAGREVAGATATASHPSHGLAALPKEAVRG
;
A
#
# COMPACT_ATOMS: atom_id res chain seq x y z
N MET A 1 16.06 0.44 26.84
CA MET A 1 14.81 0.47 26.07
C MET A 1 14.55 -0.97 25.61
N ALA A 2 13.39 -1.55 25.91
CA ALA A 2 13.02 -2.83 25.34
C ALA A 2 12.94 -2.64 23.83
N SER A 3 13.71 -3.41 23.06
CA SER A 3 13.63 -3.41 21.59
C SER A 3 12.19 -3.79 21.22
N THR A 4 11.46 -2.91 20.57
CA THR A 4 10.17 -3.27 20.00
C THR A 4 10.38 -4.36 18.97
N ALA A 5 9.56 -5.40 18.99
CA ALA A 5 9.66 -6.50 18.03
C ALA A 5 9.43 -5.97 16.60
N GLY A 6 10.24 -6.42 15.65
CA GLY A 6 10.02 -6.09 14.23
C GLY A 6 8.67 -6.64 13.74
N ILE A 7 8.08 -5.99 12.74
CA ILE A 7 6.77 -6.36 12.18
C ILE A 7 6.93 -6.74 10.71
N PHE A 8 6.40 -7.90 10.34
CA PHE A 8 6.17 -8.29 8.96
C PHE A 8 4.70 -8.09 8.60
N THR A 9 4.44 -7.28 7.59
CA THR A 9 3.09 -7.07 7.07
C THR A 9 3.03 -7.37 5.58
N ILE A 10 1.89 -7.85 5.14
CA ILE A 10 1.58 -8.09 3.74
C ILE A 10 0.31 -7.32 3.39
N SER A 11 0.30 -6.70 2.20
CA SER A 11 -0.94 -6.22 1.61
C SER A 11 -1.08 -6.70 0.18
N LEU A 12 -2.31 -7.02 -0.22
CA LEU A 12 -2.64 -7.56 -1.53
C LEU A 12 -3.66 -6.66 -2.21
N ASP A 13 -3.35 -6.22 -3.44
CA ASP A 13 -4.28 -5.47 -4.27
C ASP A 13 -5.17 -6.48 -5.00
N PHE A 14 -6.35 -6.74 -4.41
CA PHE A 14 -7.29 -7.73 -4.91
C PHE A 14 -8.29 -7.08 -5.86
N GLU A 15 -8.00 -7.15 -7.14
CA GLU A 15 -8.67 -6.38 -8.18
C GLU A 15 -9.13 -7.21 -9.39
N LEU A 16 -8.59 -8.42 -9.61
CA LEU A 16 -8.82 -9.24 -10.81
C LEU A 16 -8.69 -8.41 -12.11
N HIS A 17 -9.68 -8.51 -13.04
CA HIS A 17 -9.60 -7.78 -14.31
C HIS A 17 -9.84 -6.27 -14.15
N TRP A 18 -10.51 -5.84 -13.07
CA TRP A 18 -10.83 -4.42 -12.85
C TRP A 18 -9.61 -3.51 -12.71
N GLY A 19 -8.47 -4.02 -12.20
CA GLY A 19 -7.25 -3.25 -12.06
C GLY A 19 -6.38 -3.18 -13.33
N VAL A 20 -6.69 -4.00 -14.34
CA VAL A 20 -5.85 -4.13 -15.54
C VAL A 20 -6.62 -3.98 -16.86
N GLN A 21 -7.92 -3.73 -16.80
CA GLN A 21 -8.84 -3.70 -17.96
C GLN A 21 -8.42 -2.70 -19.05
N ASP A 22 -7.82 -1.60 -18.65
CA ASP A 22 -7.41 -0.50 -19.53
C ASP A 22 -6.20 -0.83 -20.41
N HIS A 23 -5.40 -1.83 -20.03
CA HIS A 23 -4.15 -2.17 -20.73
C HIS A 23 -3.88 -3.66 -20.90
N LYS A 24 -4.73 -4.55 -20.38
CA LYS A 24 -4.66 -6.01 -20.55
C LYS A 24 -5.96 -6.54 -21.12
N PRO A 25 -6.01 -6.85 -22.42
CA PRO A 25 -7.15 -7.53 -23.00
C PRO A 25 -7.44 -8.84 -22.27
N LEU A 26 -8.71 -9.09 -21.93
CA LEU A 26 -9.12 -10.26 -21.14
C LEU A 26 -8.59 -11.57 -21.72
N VAL A 27 -8.69 -11.76 -23.03
CA VAL A 27 -8.24 -13.01 -23.70
C VAL A 27 -6.74 -13.27 -23.47
N ALA A 28 -5.92 -12.22 -23.47
CA ALA A 28 -4.49 -12.35 -23.25
C ALA A 28 -4.11 -12.55 -21.79
N TYR A 29 -4.96 -12.12 -20.85
CA TYR A 29 -4.68 -12.12 -19.42
C TYR A 29 -5.53 -13.11 -18.60
N ALA A 30 -6.46 -13.82 -19.24
CA ALA A 30 -7.38 -14.75 -18.61
C ALA A 30 -6.67 -15.80 -17.74
N ARG A 31 -5.54 -16.35 -18.22
CA ARG A 31 -4.73 -17.32 -17.45
C ARG A 31 -4.27 -16.77 -16.10
N ASN A 32 -3.84 -15.49 -16.06
CA ASN A 32 -3.41 -14.85 -14.82
C ASN A 32 -4.57 -14.70 -13.84
N LEU A 33 -5.75 -14.35 -14.34
CA LEU A 33 -6.95 -14.13 -13.53
C LEU A 33 -7.49 -15.45 -12.97
N LEU A 34 -7.57 -16.51 -13.78
CA LEU A 34 -7.99 -17.83 -13.33
C LEU A 34 -6.98 -18.43 -12.34
N GLY A 35 -5.68 -18.32 -12.65
CA GLY A 35 -4.65 -18.78 -11.73
C GLY A 35 -4.59 -18.00 -10.41
N ALA A 36 -5.06 -16.74 -10.36
CA ALA A 36 -5.26 -16.03 -9.10
C ALA A 36 -6.29 -16.74 -8.22
N ARG A 37 -7.38 -17.22 -8.81
CA ARG A 37 -8.44 -17.95 -8.09
C ARG A 37 -7.94 -19.28 -7.50
N GLU A 38 -6.96 -19.89 -8.13
CA GLU A 38 -6.28 -21.10 -7.63
C GLU A 38 -5.23 -20.75 -6.56
N ALA A 39 -4.55 -19.62 -6.72
CA ALA A 39 -3.47 -19.21 -5.83
C ALA A 39 -3.99 -18.65 -4.49
N ILE A 40 -5.12 -17.93 -4.47
CA ILE A 40 -5.65 -17.29 -3.27
C ILE A 40 -5.92 -18.28 -2.14
N PRO A 41 -6.66 -19.40 -2.31
CA PRO A 41 -6.86 -20.37 -1.24
C PRO A 41 -5.54 -20.92 -0.70
N ARG A 42 -4.59 -21.19 -1.56
CA ARG A 42 -3.26 -21.71 -1.18
C ARG A 42 -2.40 -20.65 -0.49
N MET A 43 -2.55 -19.36 -0.82
CA MET A 43 -1.94 -18.27 -0.04
C MET A 43 -2.53 -18.22 1.37
N LEU A 44 -3.85 -18.35 1.50
CA LEU A 44 -4.52 -18.38 2.82
C LEU A 44 -4.03 -19.56 3.68
N GLU A 45 -3.87 -20.76 3.09
CA GLU A 45 -3.27 -21.91 3.79
C GLU A 45 -1.83 -21.64 4.27
N LEU A 46 -1.03 -20.94 3.46
CA LEU A 46 0.32 -20.52 3.86
C LEU A 46 0.26 -19.47 4.96
N PHE A 47 -0.62 -18.47 4.85
CA PHE A 47 -0.74 -17.41 5.86
C PHE A 47 -1.19 -17.96 7.20
N GLU A 48 -2.18 -18.85 7.22
CA GLU A 48 -2.61 -19.54 8.44
C GLU A 48 -1.48 -20.38 9.05
N ARG A 49 -0.78 -21.18 8.23
CA ARG A 49 0.33 -22.05 8.68
C ARG A 49 1.46 -21.28 9.35
N TYR A 50 1.81 -20.11 8.83
CA TYR A 50 2.92 -19.27 9.32
C TYR A 50 2.46 -18.13 10.23
N GLY A 51 1.19 -18.05 10.59
CA GLY A 51 0.64 -16.98 11.43
C GLY A 51 0.79 -15.60 10.83
N VAL A 52 0.58 -15.47 9.50
CA VAL A 52 0.72 -14.20 8.78
C VAL A 52 -0.61 -13.48 8.73
N HIS A 53 -0.61 -12.23 9.22
CA HIS A 53 -1.72 -11.31 9.05
C HIS A 53 -1.50 -10.49 7.77
N CYS A 54 -2.54 -10.40 6.95
CA CYS A 54 -2.49 -9.73 5.65
C CYS A 54 -3.68 -8.79 5.47
N THR A 55 -3.46 -7.66 4.81
CA THR A 55 -4.54 -6.74 4.39
C THR A 55 -4.85 -6.98 2.91
N TRP A 56 -6.09 -7.36 2.61
CA TRP A 56 -6.61 -7.55 1.27
C TRP A 56 -7.36 -6.29 0.82
N ALA A 57 -6.66 -5.40 0.12
CA ALA A 57 -7.28 -4.22 -0.47
C ALA A 57 -8.13 -4.63 -1.67
N THR A 58 -9.43 -4.68 -1.48
CA THR A 58 -10.37 -5.31 -2.41
C THR A 58 -11.16 -4.26 -3.18
N VAL A 59 -11.21 -4.39 -4.51
CA VAL A 59 -12.05 -3.56 -5.38
C VAL A 59 -13.53 -3.86 -5.10
N GLY A 60 -14.33 -2.83 -4.88
CA GLY A 60 -15.73 -2.95 -4.48
C GLY A 60 -16.61 -3.73 -5.47
N LEU A 61 -16.29 -3.64 -6.77
CA LEU A 61 -16.97 -4.41 -7.82
C LEU A 61 -16.87 -5.95 -7.63
N LEU A 62 -15.89 -6.45 -6.87
CA LEU A 62 -15.71 -7.88 -6.61
C LEU A 62 -16.66 -8.45 -5.53
N PHE A 63 -17.34 -7.60 -4.76
CA PHE A 63 -18.24 -8.01 -3.67
C PHE A 63 -19.62 -8.51 -4.14
N PHE A 64 -19.81 -8.66 -5.43
CA PHE A 64 -21.06 -9.12 -6.03
C PHE A 64 -20.85 -10.47 -6.71
N ASP A 65 -21.89 -11.31 -6.70
CA ASP A 65 -21.91 -12.58 -7.43
C ASP A 65 -22.78 -12.50 -8.69
N ARG A 66 -23.58 -11.43 -8.84
CA ARG A 66 -24.53 -11.22 -9.95
C ARG A 66 -24.46 -9.81 -10.50
N LYS A 67 -24.54 -9.72 -11.85
CA LYS A 67 -24.55 -8.45 -12.55
C LYS A 67 -25.73 -7.54 -12.16
N ALA A 68 -26.92 -8.13 -12.01
CA ALA A 68 -28.12 -7.36 -11.65
C ALA A 68 -27.92 -6.65 -10.30
N ASP A 69 -27.45 -7.38 -9.30
CA ASP A 69 -27.16 -6.86 -7.96
C ASP A 69 -26.06 -5.80 -7.97
N LEU A 70 -24.97 -6.05 -8.72
CA LEU A 70 -23.91 -5.05 -8.90
C LEU A 70 -24.45 -3.74 -9.49
N MET A 71 -25.30 -3.83 -10.51
CA MET A 71 -25.86 -2.64 -11.17
C MET A 71 -26.74 -1.78 -10.27
N GLU A 72 -27.43 -2.38 -9.31
CA GLU A 72 -28.25 -1.66 -8.32
C GLU A 72 -27.43 -0.89 -7.29
N HIS A 73 -26.13 -1.22 -7.14
CA HIS A 73 -25.26 -0.66 -6.10
C HIS A 73 -24.19 0.28 -6.64
N LEU A 74 -24.27 0.65 -7.91
CA LEU A 74 -23.28 1.57 -8.51
C LEU A 74 -23.34 2.95 -7.86
N PRO A 75 -22.18 3.62 -7.68
CA PRO A 75 -22.14 4.96 -7.08
C PRO A 75 -22.72 6.03 -8.00
N GLU A 76 -23.20 7.11 -7.40
CA GLU A 76 -23.51 8.38 -8.05
C GLU A 76 -23.04 9.54 -7.15
N PRO A 77 -22.30 10.52 -7.69
CA PRO A 77 -21.78 10.61 -9.05
C PRO A 77 -20.63 9.62 -9.32
N ARG A 78 -20.41 9.27 -10.61
CA ARG A 78 -19.30 8.40 -11.05
C ARG A 78 -18.14 9.20 -11.60
N PRO A 79 -16.87 8.71 -11.45
CA PRO A 79 -15.74 9.33 -12.10
C PRO A 79 -15.85 9.25 -13.62
N ARG A 80 -15.47 10.33 -14.28
CA ARG A 80 -15.34 10.43 -15.73
C ARG A 80 -13.94 10.89 -16.06
N TYR A 81 -13.16 10.01 -16.67
CA TYR A 81 -11.76 10.27 -17.02
C TYR A 81 -11.64 10.81 -18.44
N ALA A 82 -10.64 11.67 -18.68
CA ALA A 82 -10.28 12.15 -20.02
C ALA A 82 -9.88 10.98 -20.94
N ASN A 83 -9.33 9.89 -20.38
CA ASN A 83 -9.17 8.61 -21.07
C ASN A 83 -10.33 7.68 -20.65
N PRO A 84 -11.34 7.46 -21.50
CA PRO A 84 -12.51 6.66 -21.15
C PRO A 84 -12.20 5.18 -20.88
N ALA A 85 -11.06 4.66 -21.35
CA ALA A 85 -10.62 3.28 -21.09
C ALA A 85 -10.34 3.03 -19.59
N LEU A 86 -10.12 4.08 -18.79
CA LEU A 86 -9.92 3.96 -17.34
C LEU A 86 -11.23 3.69 -16.58
N SER A 87 -12.38 3.98 -17.19
CA SER A 87 -13.68 3.77 -16.55
C SER A 87 -14.12 2.30 -16.65
N PRO A 88 -14.42 1.62 -15.51
CA PRO A 88 -14.96 0.26 -15.56
C PRO A 88 -16.44 0.19 -15.97
N TYR A 89 -17.17 1.29 -15.87
CA TYR A 89 -18.62 1.31 -16.03
C TYR A 89 -19.11 0.86 -17.41
N PRO A 90 -18.49 1.22 -18.54
CA PRO A 90 -18.86 0.68 -19.85
C PRO A 90 -18.67 -0.85 -19.96
N LEU A 91 -17.66 -1.40 -19.26
CA LEU A 91 -17.38 -2.83 -19.25
C LEU A 91 -18.45 -3.61 -18.47
N ILE A 92 -19.06 -3.03 -17.42
CA ILE A 92 -20.12 -3.67 -16.63
C ILE A 92 -21.29 -4.13 -17.52
N GLY A 93 -21.59 -3.37 -18.59
CA GLY A 93 -22.60 -3.79 -19.59
C GLY A 93 -22.27 -5.10 -20.30
N GLN A 94 -20.98 -5.46 -20.40
CA GLN A 94 -20.46 -6.57 -21.21
C GLN A 94 -20.06 -7.80 -20.38
N ILE A 95 -19.91 -7.68 -19.05
CA ILE A 95 -19.53 -8.82 -18.19
C ILE A 95 -20.64 -9.86 -18.15
N GLY A 96 -20.26 -11.09 -17.80
CA GLY A 96 -21.20 -12.20 -17.63
C GLY A 96 -22.23 -11.97 -16.52
N PRO A 97 -23.29 -12.76 -16.46
CA PRO A 97 -24.39 -12.53 -15.53
C PRO A 97 -24.06 -12.85 -14.06
N ASN A 98 -23.03 -13.66 -13.80
CA ASN A 98 -22.66 -14.09 -12.45
C ASN A 98 -21.23 -14.63 -12.38
N GLU A 99 -20.73 -14.86 -11.14
CA GLU A 99 -19.36 -15.32 -10.85
C GLU A 99 -19.02 -16.67 -11.53
N ARG A 100 -19.97 -17.61 -11.62
CA ARG A 100 -19.72 -18.91 -12.24
C ARG A 100 -19.46 -18.81 -13.74
N GLN A 101 -20.13 -17.87 -14.44
CA GLN A 101 -20.02 -17.67 -15.88
C GLN A 101 -18.95 -16.64 -16.25
N ASP A 102 -18.55 -15.81 -15.30
CA ASP A 102 -17.53 -14.79 -15.49
C ASP A 102 -16.60 -14.70 -14.27
N PRO A 103 -15.67 -15.63 -14.10
CA PRO A 103 -14.76 -15.66 -12.97
C PRO A 103 -13.70 -14.55 -13.00
N TYR A 104 -13.72 -13.71 -14.00
CA TYR A 104 -12.74 -12.62 -14.19
C TYR A 104 -13.15 -11.31 -13.52
N HIS A 105 -14.46 -11.10 -13.34
CA HIS A 105 -15.02 -9.84 -12.86
C HIS A 105 -15.75 -9.97 -11.51
N TYR A 106 -15.92 -11.16 -11.00
CA TYR A 106 -16.56 -11.44 -9.72
C TYR A 106 -15.65 -12.29 -8.82
N ALA A 107 -15.71 -12.06 -7.51
CA ALA A 107 -14.91 -12.83 -6.56
C ALA A 107 -15.54 -12.97 -5.18
N LEU A 108 -16.87 -12.91 -5.06
CA LEU A 108 -17.56 -13.01 -3.78
C LEU A 108 -17.14 -14.28 -3.02
N SER A 109 -17.08 -15.41 -3.72
CA SER A 109 -16.68 -16.70 -3.14
C SER A 109 -15.26 -16.70 -2.55
N LEU A 110 -14.34 -15.90 -3.11
CA LEU A 110 -12.97 -15.75 -2.58
C LEU A 110 -12.93 -14.77 -1.40
N ILE A 111 -13.72 -13.69 -1.49
CA ILE A 111 -13.84 -12.72 -0.39
C ILE A 111 -14.37 -13.39 0.88
N GLU A 112 -15.34 -14.29 0.75
CA GLU A 112 -15.85 -15.08 1.88
C GLU A 112 -14.75 -15.98 2.50
N GLN A 113 -13.95 -16.65 1.68
CA GLN A 113 -12.80 -17.43 2.16
C GLN A 113 -11.77 -16.56 2.88
N ILE A 114 -11.46 -15.37 2.35
CA ILE A 114 -10.54 -14.42 2.97
C ILE A 114 -11.08 -13.95 4.32
N ARG A 115 -12.37 -13.56 4.36
CA ARG A 115 -13.06 -13.11 5.60
C ARG A 115 -13.01 -14.19 6.70
N ASP A 116 -13.21 -15.44 6.33
CA ASP A 116 -13.33 -16.54 7.26
C ASP A 116 -11.95 -17.10 7.70
N CYS A 117 -10.86 -16.67 7.05
CA CYS A 117 -9.49 -17.05 7.43
C CYS A 117 -8.95 -16.14 8.55
N PRO A 118 -8.44 -16.70 9.66
CA PRO A 118 -7.90 -15.91 10.77
C PRO A 118 -6.75 -15.00 10.35
N GLY A 119 -6.68 -13.80 10.94
CA GLY A 119 -5.61 -12.83 10.67
C GLY A 119 -5.70 -12.11 9.33
N GLN A 120 -6.78 -12.33 8.55
CA GLN A 120 -6.95 -11.65 7.28
C GLN A 120 -7.88 -10.44 7.42
N GLU A 121 -7.36 -9.27 7.11
CA GLU A 121 -8.09 -8.01 7.06
C GLU A 121 -8.58 -7.76 5.63
N ILE A 122 -9.86 -7.40 5.46
CA ILE A 122 -10.37 -6.91 4.19
C ILE A 122 -10.46 -5.38 4.24
N GLY A 123 -9.53 -4.72 3.56
CA GLY A 123 -9.52 -3.31 3.27
C GLY A 123 -10.20 -2.97 1.94
N THR A 124 -10.17 -1.70 1.55
CA THR A 124 -10.71 -1.25 0.27
C THR A 124 -9.62 -0.88 -0.74
N HIS A 125 -9.88 -1.19 -2.01
CA HIS A 125 -9.13 -0.68 -3.16
C HIS A 125 -10.01 0.23 -4.02
N THR A 126 -10.88 1.02 -3.33
CA THR A 126 -12.00 1.78 -3.86
C THR A 126 -13.10 0.89 -4.48
N PHE A 127 -14.24 1.44 -4.89
CA PHE A 127 -15.29 0.65 -5.52
C PHE A 127 -14.94 0.28 -6.96
N SER A 128 -14.56 1.27 -7.74
CA SER A 128 -14.37 1.18 -9.17
C SER A 128 -12.92 1.12 -9.62
N HIS A 129 -11.96 0.86 -8.70
CA HIS A 129 -10.54 1.05 -8.96
C HIS A 129 -10.23 2.50 -9.35
N TYR A 130 -10.66 3.46 -8.51
CA TYR A 130 -10.63 4.90 -8.77
C TYR A 130 -9.21 5.45 -8.89
N TYR A 131 -8.91 6.13 -10.00
CA TYR A 131 -7.60 6.74 -10.25
C TYR A 131 -7.57 8.19 -9.82
N CYS A 132 -6.80 8.52 -8.78
CA CYS A 132 -6.78 9.85 -8.18
C CYS A 132 -5.96 10.89 -8.96
N LEU A 133 -4.94 10.45 -9.72
CA LEU A 133 -4.03 11.35 -10.46
C LEU A 133 -4.29 11.39 -11.97
N GLU A 134 -5.21 10.59 -12.47
CA GLU A 134 -5.57 10.65 -13.89
C GLU A 134 -6.50 11.84 -14.14
N PRO A 135 -6.33 12.60 -15.22
CA PRO A 135 -7.16 13.76 -15.49
C PRO A 135 -8.62 13.34 -15.75
N GLY A 136 -9.54 14.10 -15.18
CA GLY A 136 -10.97 13.99 -15.47
C GLY A 136 -11.30 14.49 -16.88
N GLU A 137 -12.46 14.10 -17.43
CA GLU A 137 -13.04 14.68 -18.64
C GLU A 137 -13.35 16.16 -18.44
N THR A 138 -13.82 16.50 -17.23
CA THR A 138 -14.02 17.86 -16.71
C THR A 138 -13.51 17.90 -15.27
N GLU A 139 -13.38 19.11 -14.68
CA GLU A 139 -13.04 19.25 -13.26
C GLU A 139 -14.03 18.53 -12.35
N GLU A 140 -15.31 18.47 -12.71
CA GLU A 140 -16.35 17.75 -11.97
C GLU A 140 -16.30 16.22 -12.20
N GLY A 141 -15.68 15.76 -13.27
CA GLY A 141 -15.62 14.35 -13.66
C GLY A 141 -14.70 13.52 -12.77
N GLN A 142 -13.68 14.17 -12.18
CA GLN A 142 -12.76 13.55 -11.22
C GLN A 142 -12.49 14.53 -10.10
N CYS A 143 -13.31 14.46 -9.04
CA CYS A 143 -13.28 15.39 -7.92
C CYS A 143 -13.55 14.66 -6.60
N GLU A 144 -13.49 15.37 -5.49
CA GLU A 144 -13.76 14.83 -4.17
C GLU A 144 -15.15 14.17 -4.06
N ALA A 145 -16.19 14.76 -4.68
CA ALA A 145 -17.54 14.22 -4.63
C ALA A 145 -17.63 12.83 -5.29
N THR A 146 -17.00 12.65 -6.47
CA THR A 146 -16.94 11.35 -7.15
C THR A 146 -16.11 10.34 -6.38
N PHE A 147 -15.00 10.75 -5.77
CA PHE A 147 -14.17 9.90 -4.94
C PHE A 147 -14.91 9.46 -3.67
N ARG A 148 -15.59 10.38 -2.99
CA ARG A 148 -16.41 10.06 -1.82
C ARG A 148 -17.54 9.09 -2.16
N ALA A 149 -18.24 9.30 -3.28
CA ALA A 149 -19.31 8.41 -3.72
C ALA A 149 -18.78 6.99 -3.98
N ASP A 150 -17.60 6.89 -4.58
CA ASP A 150 -16.92 5.62 -4.86
C ASP A 150 -16.51 4.90 -3.56
N LEU A 151 -15.90 5.59 -2.60
CA LEU A 151 -15.55 5.02 -1.29
C LEU A 151 -16.78 4.56 -0.51
N LEU A 152 -17.86 5.34 -0.51
CA LEU A 152 -19.10 4.96 0.17
C LEU A 152 -19.75 3.75 -0.50
N ALA A 153 -19.65 3.62 -1.83
CA ALA A 153 -20.12 2.43 -2.52
C ALA A 153 -19.29 1.18 -2.16
N ALA A 154 -17.95 1.31 -2.09
CA ALA A 154 -17.07 0.24 -1.65
C ALA A 154 -17.40 -0.23 -0.23
N ARG A 155 -17.61 0.73 0.67
CA ARG A 155 -18.03 0.44 2.06
C ARG A 155 -19.36 -0.30 2.11
N ARG A 156 -20.41 0.20 1.42
CA ARG A 156 -21.73 -0.46 1.37
C ARG A 156 -21.65 -1.88 0.81
N ALA A 157 -20.83 -2.09 -0.23
CA ALA A 157 -20.65 -3.41 -0.81
C ALA A 157 -20.05 -4.40 0.22
N ALA A 158 -19.04 -3.98 0.99
CA ALA A 158 -18.41 -4.80 2.02
C ALA A 158 -19.34 -5.03 3.23
N GLU A 159 -20.11 -4.02 3.66
CA GLU A 159 -21.04 -4.10 4.78
C GLU A 159 -22.14 -5.17 4.58
N ARG A 160 -22.48 -5.51 3.32
CA ARG A 160 -23.39 -6.62 3.01
C ARG A 160 -22.86 -7.98 3.49
N LEU A 161 -21.56 -8.12 3.65
CA LEU A 161 -20.89 -9.30 4.20
C LEU A 161 -20.50 -9.14 5.68
N GLY A 162 -20.96 -8.10 6.35
CA GLY A 162 -20.57 -7.76 7.72
C GLY A 162 -19.14 -7.22 7.85
N ILE A 163 -18.53 -6.79 6.75
CA ILE A 163 -17.17 -6.26 6.71
C ILE A 163 -17.22 -4.73 6.74
N THR A 164 -16.44 -4.11 7.62
CA THR A 164 -16.27 -2.65 7.65
C THR A 164 -14.83 -2.31 7.30
N PRO A 165 -14.52 -1.96 6.04
CA PRO A 165 -13.16 -1.60 5.64
C PRO A 165 -12.64 -0.38 6.42
N ARG A 166 -11.43 -0.50 6.96
CA ARG A 166 -10.72 0.57 7.68
C ARG A 166 -9.40 0.94 7.03
N SER A 167 -8.88 0.07 6.16
CA SER A 167 -7.65 0.25 5.41
C SER A 167 -7.95 0.56 3.95
N LEU A 168 -7.18 1.49 3.37
CA LEU A 168 -7.24 1.82 1.95
C LEU A 168 -5.88 1.64 1.30
N VAL A 169 -5.87 1.00 0.16
CA VAL A 169 -4.79 1.10 -0.81
C VAL A 169 -5.32 1.84 -2.03
N PHE A 170 -4.69 2.95 -2.38
CA PHE A 170 -5.08 3.71 -3.56
C PHE A 170 -4.69 2.95 -4.84
N PRO A 171 -5.60 2.80 -5.82
CA PRO A 171 -5.30 2.21 -7.11
C PRO A 171 -4.06 2.84 -7.76
N ARG A 172 -3.18 1.98 -8.31
CA ARG A 172 -1.86 2.38 -8.84
C ARG A 172 -0.98 3.14 -7.85
N ASN A 173 -1.24 3.02 -6.55
CA ASN A 173 -0.61 3.80 -5.49
C ASN A 173 -0.70 5.32 -5.71
N GLN A 174 -1.68 5.76 -6.50
CA GLN A 174 -1.98 7.17 -6.73
C GLN A 174 -2.81 7.69 -5.57
N TYR A 175 -2.35 8.73 -4.90
CA TYR A 175 -3.19 9.43 -3.93
C TYR A 175 -2.99 10.94 -4.00
N ARG A 176 -4.00 11.66 -3.54
CA ARG A 176 -3.96 13.12 -3.40
C ARG A 176 -4.12 13.49 -1.93
N PRO A 177 -3.29 14.39 -1.39
CA PRO A 177 -3.45 14.86 -0.02
C PRO A 177 -4.87 15.36 0.29
N ASP A 178 -5.47 16.12 -0.64
CA ASP A 178 -6.85 16.65 -0.54
C ASP A 178 -7.91 15.57 -0.30
N TYR A 179 -7.64 14.31 -0.65
CA TYR A 179 -8.57 13.20 -0.49
C TYR A 179 -8.47 12.49 0.88
N LEU A 180 -7.45 12.81 1.68
CA LEU A 180 -7.25 12.17 2.99
C LEU A 180 -8.37 12.49 3.98
N GLU A 181 -8.87 13.74 3.95
CA GLU A 181 -10.01 14.10 4.80
C GLU A 181 -11.27 13.32 4.43
N THR A 182 -11.53 13.13 3.14
CA THR A 182 -12.63 12.27 2.67
C THR A 182 -12.44 10.82 3.11
N CYS A 183 -11.23 10.27 3.05
CA CYS A 183 -10.92 8.93 3.55
C CYS A 183 -11.29 8.80 5.04
N ARG A 184 -10.89 9.77 5.86
CA ARG A 184 -11.24 9.81 7.28
C ARG A 184 -12.74 9.93 7.51
N ALA A 185 -13.39 10.84 6.78
CA ALA A 185 -14.84 11.09 6.91
C ALA A 185 -15.69 9.84 6.60
N VAL A 186 -15.22 8.96 5.71
CA VAL A 186 -15.87 7.66 5.46
C VAL A 186 -15.43 6.55 6.43
N GLY A 187 -14.60 6.87 7.42
CA GLY A 187 -14.23 5.98 8.52
C GLY A 187 -12.99 5.11 8.26
N LEU A 188 -12.14 5.47 7.31
CA LEU A 188 -10.83 4.84 7.15
C LEU A 188 -9.87 5.30 8.25
N GLU A 189 -8.95 4.44 8.65
CA GLU A 189 -7.96 4.66 9.72
C GLU A 189 -6.52 4.61 9.18
N VAL A 190 -6.28 3.85 8.12
CA VAL A 190 -4.94 3.60 7.59
C VAL A 190 -4.91 3.56 6.08
N VAL A 191 -3.81 4.02 5.52
CA VAL A 191 -3.51 3.93 4.08
C VAL A 191 -2.15 3.27 3.86
N ARG A 192 -1.96 2.66 2.67
CA ARG A 192 -0.65 2.24 2.22
C ARG A 192 -0.04 3.34 1.36
N GLY A 193 0.99 4.00 1.86
CA GLY A 193 1.81 4.94 1.11
C GLY A 193 2.91 4.24 0.29
N ASN A 194 3.59 5.05 -0.51
CA ASN A 194 4.69 4.59 -1.35
C ASN A 194 6.03 4.64 -0.60
N HIS A 195 6.98 3.83 -1.04
CA HIS A 195 8.38 3.98 -0.64
C HIS A 195 8.88 5.41 -0.95
N PRO A 196 9.68 6.06 -0.07
CA PRO A 196 10.07 7.46 -0.22
C PRO A 196 11.01 7.75 -1.39
N ALA A 197 11.68 6.75 -1.98
CA ALA A 197 12.55 6.96 -3.14
C ALA A 197 11.76 7.51 -4.33
N TRP A 198 12.32 8.51 -5.01
CA TRP A 198 11.62 9.30 -6.05
C TRP A 198 11.01 8.48 -7.19
N TRP A 199 11.60 7.34 -7.54
CA TRP A 199 11.07 6.46 -8.60
C TRP A 199 9.84 5.65 -8.19
N PHE A 200 9.49 5.62 -6.89
CA PHE A 200 8.22 5.07 -6.40
C PHE A 200 7.13 6.11 -6.27
N ARG A 201 7.43 7.38 -6.48
CA ARG A 201 6.42 8.44 -6.46
C ARG A 201 5.39 8.17 -7.55
N ALA A 202 4.12 8.07 -7.14
CA ALA A 202 3.02 7.86 -8.06
C ALA A 202 2.81 9.08 -8.95
N GLU A 203 2.49 8.82 -10.21
CA GLU A 203 2.20 9.81 -11.24
C GLU A 203 1.05 9.30 -12.10
N SER A 204 0.52 10.18 -12.96
CA SER A 204 -0.43 9.76 -13.98
C SER A 204 0.24 8.79 -14.98
N GLN A 205 -0.56 8.01 -15.68
CA GLN A 205 -0.04 7.07 -16.69
C GLN A 205 0.78 7.77 -17.79
N ARG A 206 0.45 9.04 -18.09
CA ARG A 206 1.14 9.83 -19.11
C ARG A 206 2.54 10.28 -18.68
N ASP A 207 2.71 10.50 -17.38
CA ASP A 207 3.95 11.06 -16.81
C ASP A 207 4.93 9.95 -16.36
N GLU A 208 4.50 8.69 -16.40
CA GLU A 208 5.29 7.53 -16.00
C GLU A 208 6.51 7.31 -16.91
N SER A 209 7.71 7.61 -16.42
CA SER A 209 8.94 7.53 -17.22
C SER A 209 9.54 6.12 -17.29
N LEU A 210 10.18 5.80 -18.42
CA LEU A 210 10.93 4.55 -18.59
C LEU A 210 12.08 4.45 -17.58
N LEU A 211 12.68 5.58 -17.18
CA LEU A 211 13.75 5.61 -16.17
C LEU A 211 13.23 5.16 -14.81
N LYS A 212 12.06 5.64 -14.34
CA LYS A 212 11.44 5.17 -13.10
C LYS A 212 11.19 3.66 -13.14
N ARG A 213 10.68 3.16 -14.26
CA ARG A 213 10.44 1.71 -14.46
C ARG A 213 11.73 0.91 -14.38
N ALA A 214 12.81 1.40 -15.00
CA ALA A 214 14.14 0.77 -14.95
C ALA A 214 14.71 0.79 -13.52
N CYS A 215 14.61 1.92 -12.80
CA CYS A 215 15.04 2.02 -11.41
C CYS A 215 14.29 1.03 -10.52
N ARG A 216 12.95 0.95 -10.63
CA ARG A 216 12.14 -0.02 -9.87
C ARG A 216 12.51 -1.47 -10.18
N LEU A 217 12.76 -1.79 -11.48
CA LEU A 217 13.20 -3.13 -11.86
C LEU A 217 14.58 -3.45 -11.29
N SER A 218 15.52 -2.50 -11.34
CA SER A 218 16.86 -2.70 -10.79
C SER A 218 16.81 -2.85 -9.26
N ASP A 219 15.96 -2.11 -8.57
CA ASP A 219 15.81 -2.15 -7.12
C ASP A 219 15.26 -3.49 -6.61
N ASP A 220 14.55 -4.24 -7.44
CA ASP A 220 14.08 -5.60 -7.08
C ASP A 220 15.25 -6.58 -6.85
N TYR A 221 16.40 -6.32 -7.47
CA TYR A 221 17.58 -7.19 -7.43
C TYR A 221 18.76 -6.58 -6.69
N LEU A 222 18.90 -5.24 -6.74
CA LEU A 222 20.00 -4.48 -6.14
C LEU A 222 19.46 -3.45 -5.14
N PRO A 223 20.09 -3.24 -3.97
CA PRO A 223 19.58 -2.34 -2.94
C PRO A 223 19.83 -0.85 -3.27
N ILE A 224 19.28 -0.34 -4.37
CA ILE A 224 19.49 1.05 -4.79
C ILE A 224 18.57 2.05 -4.07
N SER A 225 17.42 1.62 -3.56
CA SER A 225 16.52 2.45 -2.74
C SER A 225 17.01 2.64 -1.31
N GLY A 226 18.06 1.93 -0.91
CA GLY A 226 18.56 1.97 0.45
C GLY A 226 17.74 1.15 1.42
N GLU A 227 17.18 1.81 2.43
CA GLU A 227 16.44 1.14 3.50
C GLU A 227 15.01 0.81 3.12
N ASP A 228 14.64 -0.46 3.27
CA ASP A 228 13.29 -0.96 3.00
C ASP A 228 12.44 -1.09 4.30
N CYS A 229 13.03 -0.77 5.45
CA CYS A 229 12.34 -0.83 6.75
C CYS A 229 11.84 0.57 7.09
N LEU A 230 10.54 0.71 7.28
CA LEU A 230 9.88 1.99 7.44
C LEU A 230 9.01 1.98 8.70
N GLU A 231 8.93 3.11 9.38
CA GLU A 231 8.00 3.31 10.50
C GLU A 231 6.68 3.87 9.98
N PRO A 232 5.56 3.64 10.70
CA PRO A 232 4.30 4.30 10.40
C PRO A 232 4.43 5.82 10.57
N GLU A 233 3.64 6.57 9.83
CA GLU A 233 3.64 8.03 9.87
C GLU A 233 2.21 8.57 9.99
N ALA A 234 2.03 9.61 10.81
CA ALA A 234 0.77 10.33 10.84
C ALA A 234 0.62 11.18 9.58
N LEU A 235 -0.52 11.04 8.93
CA LEU A 235 -0.93 11.91 7.83
C LEU A 235 -1.88 13.00 8.32
N GLU A 236 -2.03 14.06 7.53
CA GLU A 236 -3.07 15.05 7.71
C GLU A 236 -4.45 14.37 7.83
N GLY A 237 -5.31 14.90 8.70
CA GLY A 237 -6.61 14.29 8.96
C GLY A 237 -6.60 13.10 9.93
N GLY A 238 -5.43 12.67 10.46
CA GLY A 238 -5.31 11.62 11.49
C GLY A 238 -5.39 10.19 10.97
N LEU A 239 -5.14 9.99 9.68
CA LEU A 239 -4.87 8.68 9.09
C LEU A 239 -3.43 8.27 9.39
N VAL A 240 -3.18 6.97 9.43
CA VAL A 240 -1.83 6.41 9.56
C VAL A 240 -1.35 5.90 8.20
N ASP A 241 -0.15 6.28 7.80
CA ASP A 241 0.52 5.72 6.63
C ASP A 241 1.39 4.53 7.03
N VAL A 242 1.04 3.34 6.55
CA VAL A 242 1.87 2.14 6.64
C VAL A 242 2.51 1.89 5.28
N ARG A 243 3.63 2.58 5.04
CA ARG A 243 4.29 2.60 3.72
C ARG A 243 4.76 1.23 3.27
N ALA A 244 4.64 1.01 1.95
CA ALA A 244 5.14 -0.19 1.31
C ALA A 244 6.68 -0.21 1.29
N SER A 245 7.28 -1.31 1.73
CA SER A 245 8.71 -1.55 1.59
C SER A 245 9.05 -2.06 0.21
N ARG A 246 8.28 -3.04 -0.29
CA ARG A 246 8.63 -3.71 -1.54
C ARG A 246 7.44 -4.34 -2.25
N PHE A 247 7.44 -4.21 -3.59
CA PHE A 247 6.57 -4.96 -4.48
C PHE A 247 7.15 -6.36 -4.72
N LEU A 248 6.35 -7.41 -4.49
CA LEU A 248 6.70 -8.76 -4.87
C LEU A 248 6.39 -8.96 -6.36
N ARG A 249 7.35 -8.61 -7.20
CA ARG A 249 7.21 -8.72 -8.65
C ARG A 249 6.95 -10.16 -9.09
N PRO A 250 6.07 -10.39 -10.10
CA PRO A 250 5.92 -11.70 -10.69
C PRO A 250 7.24 -12.17 -11.35
N PRO A 251 7.48 -13.49 -11.41
CA PRO A 251 8.69 -14.03 -12.03
C PRO A 251 8.75 -13.65 -13.51
N SER A 252 9.96 -13.37 -13.98
CA SER A 252 10.23 -13.15 -15.41
C SER A 252 11.12 -14.25 -15.96
N ARG A 253 10.72 -14.86 -17.08
CA ARG A 253 11.52 -15.92 -17.71
C ARG A 253 12.92 -15.43 -18.09
N SER A 254 13.03 -14.19 -18.59
CA SER A 254 14.31 -13.58 -18.97
C SER A 254 15.22 -13.25 -17.80
N LEU A 255 14.66 -13.06 -16.58
CA LEU A 255 15.41 -12.71 -15.36
C LEU A 255 15.47 -13.86 -14.35
N ARG A 256 15.13 -15.08 -14.77
CA ARG A 256 15.04 -16.24 -13.88
C ARG A 256 16.35 -16.57 -13.16
N ALA A 257 17.49 -16.30 -13.78
CA ALA A 257 18.80 -16.46 -13.16
C ALA A 257 19.05 -15.48 -12.00
N LEU A 258 18.31 -14.36 -11.94
CA LEU A 258 18.44 -13.34 -10.89
C LEU A 258 17.46 -13.56 -9.72
N GLU A 259 16.56 -14.54 -9.79
CA GLU A 259 15.59 -14.84 -8.73
C GLU A 259 16.22 -15.08 -7.34
N PRO A 260 17.41 -15.73 -7.22
CA PRO A 260 18.10 -15.83 -5.93
C PRO A 260 18.47 -14.46 -5.32
N LEU A 261 18.85 -13.47 -6.14
CA LEU A 261 19.17 -12.11 -5.68
C LEU A 261 17.89 -11.42 -5.16
N ARG A 262 16.77 -11.56 -5.88
CA ARG A 262 15.49 -11.03 -5.48
C ARG A 262 15.03 -11.61 -4.14
N LEU A 263 15.14 -12.92 -3.95
CA LEU A 263 14.84 -13.55 -2.66
C LEU A 263 15.79 -13.06 -1.57
N HIS A 264 17.08 -13.00 -1.83
CA HIS A 264 18.07 -12.50 -0.88
C HIS A 264 17.75 -11.06 -0.44
N ARG A 265 17.33 -10.20 -1.37
CA ARG A 265 16.92 -8.83 -1.10
C ARG A 265 15.75 -8.76 -0.10
N ILE A 266 14.72 -9.60 -0.29
CA ILE A 266 13.55 -9.67 0.60
C ILE A 266 13.97 -10.19 1.98
N ILE A 267 14.74 -11.27 2.03
CA ILE A 267 15.24 -11.89 3.26
C ILE A 267 16.12 -10.90 4.06
N ALA A 268 16.98 -10.15 3.39
CA ALA A 268 17.83 -9.14 4.02
C ALA A 268 16.99 -8.01 4.63
N GLY A 269 15.96 -7.54 3.93
CA GLY A 269 15.02 -6.54 4.44
C GLY A 269 14.25 -7.02 5.67
N LEU A 270 13.69 -8.23 5.62
CA LEU A 270 13.03 -8.87 6.78
C LEU A 270 13.96 -8.99 7.98
N SER A 271 15.20 -9.49 7.76
CA SER A 271 16.19 -9.65 8.83
C SER A 271 16.60 -8.31 9.45
N ARG A 272 16.67 -7.26 8.63
CA ARG A 272 16.93 -5.90 9.11
C ARG A 272 15.79 -5.38 9.96
N ALA A 273 14.53 -5.51 9.48
CA ALA A 273 13.35 -5.10 10.23
C ALA A 273 13.26 -5.80 11.59
N ALA A 274 13.51 -7.11 11.64
CA ALA A 274 13.53 -7.88 12.87
C ALA A 274 14.57 -7.37 13.89
N LYS A 275 15.77 -7.02 13.41
CA LYS A 275 16.87 -6.52 14.27
C LYS A 275 16.64 -5.11 14.77
N LEU A 276 15.99 -4.26 13.97
CA LEU A 276 15.79 -2.84 14.30
C LEU A 276 14.45 -2.55 14.98
N GLY A 277 13.54 -3.54 15.07
CA GLY A 277 12.20 -3.33 15.58
C GLY A 277 11.30 -2.53 14.62
N MET A 278 11.59 -2.56 13.32
CA MET A 278 10.90 -1.78 12.28
C MET A 278 9.92 -2.63 11.49
N ILE A 279 9.20 -2.01 10.57
CA ILE A 279 8.23 -2.70 9.70
C ILE A 279 8.89 -3.06 8.37
N TYR A 280 8.61 -4.27 7.90
CA TYR A 280 8.85 -4.69 6.52
C TYR A 280 7.50 -5.02 5.86
N HIS A 281 7.07 -4.21 4.88
CA HIS A 281 5.78 -4.29 4.22
C HIS A 281 5.95 -4.80 2.79
N LEU A 282 5.61 -6.06 2.56
CA LEU A 282 5.61 -6.70 1.24
C LEU A 282 4.22 -6.62 0.60
N TRP A 283 4.14 -6.32 -0.71
CA TRP A 283 2.85 -6.23 -1.38
C TRP A 283 2.88 -6.75 -2.81
N TRP A 284 1.73 -7.24 -3.31
CA TRP A 284 1.55 -7.65 -4.70
C TRP A 284 0.07 -7.79 -5.06
N HIS A 285 -0.18 -8.10 -6.34
CA HIS A 285 -1.52 -8.44 -6.83
C HIS A 285 -1.65 -9.96 -6.90
N PRO A 286 -2.71 -10.60 -6.39
CA PRO A 286 -2.90 -12.05 -6.49
C PRO A 286 -2.80 -12.60 -7.92
N HIS A 287 -3.26 -11.85 -8.91
CA HIS A 287 -3.16 -12.24 -10.32
C HIS A 287 -1.72 -12.32 -10.86
N ASN A 288 -0.74 -11.73 -10.17
CA ASN A 288 0.68 -11.89 -10.52
C ASN A 288 1.18 -13.33 -10.30
N PHE A 289 0.53 -14.06 -9.40
CA PHE A 289 0.84 -15.47 -9.17
C PHE A 289 0.21 -16.37 -10.22
N GLY A 290 -0.86 -15.93 -10.87
CA GLY A 290 -1.70 -16.76 -11.73
C GLY A 290 -1.02 -17.33 -12.98
N ALA A 291 0.04 -16.70 -13.49
CA ALA A 291 0.77 -17.25 -14.63
C ALA A 291 1.62 -18.48 -14.27
N GLU A 292 2.22 -18.50 -13.09
CA GLU A 292 3.09 -19.58 -12.58
C GLU A 292 2.83 -19.81 -11.08
N PRO A 293 1.61 -20.28 -10.67
CA PRO A 293 1.22 -20.33 -9.26
C PRO A 293 2.14 -21.19 -8.41
N GLU A 294 2.55 -22.37 -8.90
CA GLU A 294 3.46 -23.26 -8.20
C GLU A 294 4.82 -22.62 -7.88
N TYR A 295 5.36 -21.87 -8.83
CA TYR A 295 6.62 -21.18 -8.62
C TYR A 295 6.48 -20.05 -7.61
N CYS A 296 5.44 -19.23 -7.76
CA CYS A 296 5.20 -18.07 -6.90
C CYS A 296 4.91 -18.50 -5.45
N LEU A 297 4.10 -19.54 -5.25
CA LEU A 297 3.79 -20.08 -3.91
C LEU A 297 5.03 -20.67 -3.24
N ARG A 298 5.88 -21.42 -3.96
CA ARG A 298 7.16 -21.89 -3.41
C ARG A 298 8.11 -20.75 -3.06
N PHE A 299 8.12 -19.69 -3.87
CA PHE A 299 8.92 -18.50 -3.56
C PHE A 299 8.40 -17.81 -2.30
N LEU A 300 7.09 -17.61 -2.20
CA LEU A 300 6.45 -17.05 -1.00
C LEU A 300 6.75 -17.88 0.22
N GLU A 301 6.59 -19.20 0.16
CA GLU A 301 6.87 -20.09 1.30
C GLU A 301 8.32 -19.98 1.79
N ARG A 302 9.30 -19.75 0.91
CA ARG A 302 10.69 -19.48 1.33
C ARG A 302 10.82 -18.19 2.13
N VAL A 303 10.07 -17.15 1.77
CA VAL A 303 10.01 -15.88 2.52
C VAL A 303 9.37 -16.13 3.89
N LEU A 304 8.25 -16.88 3.93
CA LEU A 304 7.52 -17.17 5.17
C LEU A 304 8.32 -18.07 6.13
N LYS A 305 9.06 -19.05 5.63
CA LYS A 305 10.02 -19.84 6.45
C LYS A 305 11.09 -18.96 7.10
N HIS A 306 11.57 -17.95 6.38
CA HIS A 306 12.52 -17.02 6.95
C HIS A 306 11.87 -16.10 8.00
N PHE A 307 10.63 -15.65 7.76
CA PHE A 307 9.85 -14.93 8.77
C PHE A 307 9.65 -15.77 10.03
N GLU A 308 9.27 -17.05 9.91
CA GLU A 308 9.12 -17.97 11.05
C GLU A 308 10.43 -18.08 11.86
N HIS A 309 11.58 -18.21 11.18
CA HIS A 309 12.88 -18.20 11.83
C HIS A 309 13.13 -16.90 12.60
N LEU A 310 12.78 -15.73 12.01
CA LEU A 310 12.92 -14.43 12.66
C LEU A 310 11.93 -14.25 13.84
N ALA A 311 10.74 -14.84 13.74
CA ALA A 311 9.80 -14.86 14.86
C ALA A 311 10.39 -15.62 16.06
N GLN A 312 11.02 -16.76 15.83
CA GLN A 312 11.64 -17.57 16.87
C GLN A 312 12.90 -16.94 17.46
N THR A 313 13.72 -16.24 16.65
CA THR A 313 15.05 -15.76 17.06
C THR A 313 15.07 -14.28 17.49
N HIS A 314 14.15 -13.47 16.99
CA HIS A 314 14.12 -12.01 17.23
C HIS A 314 12.74 -11.55 17.75
N GLY A 315 11.79 -12.45 17.93
CA GLY A 315 10.42 -12.08 18.33
C GLY A 315 9.64 -11.32 17.25
N MET A 316 10.07 -11.40 15.98
CA MET A 316 9.35 -10.74 14.89
C MET A 316 7.93 -11.27 14.81
N ARG A 317 6.95 -10.40 14.62
CA ARG A 317 5.54 -10.78 14.52
C ARG A 317 4.93 -10.32 13.20
N SER A 318 3.79 -10.89 12.85
CA SER A 318 2.98 -10.37 11.74
C SER A 318 1.81 -9.53 12.25
N ALA A 319 1.43 -8.52 11.47
CA ALA A 319 0.25 -7.70 11.73
C ALA A 319 -0.30 -7.14 10.41
N SER A 320 -1.63 -6.97 10.32
CA SER A 320 -2.28 -6.27 9.23
C SER A 320 -2.01 -4.75 9.28
N MET A 321 -2.33 -4.02 8.23
CA MET A 321 -2.17 -2.56 8.21
C MET A 321 -2.98 -1.89 9.33
N LEU A 322 -4.21 -2.36 9.57
CA LEU A 322 -5.08 -1.82 10.61
C LEU A 322 -4.54 -2.08 12.02
N GLU A 323 -4.05 -3.29 12.29
CA GLU A 323 -3.44 -3.64 13.57
C GLU A 323 -2.23 -2.74 13.86
N ILE A 324 -1.33 -2.57 12.86
CA ILE A 324 -0.18 -1.67 12.96
C ILE A 324 -0.62 -0.24 13.28
N ALA A 325 -1.59 0.30 12.54
CA ALA A 325 -2.04 1.66 12.71
C ALA A 325 -2.64 1.91 14.09
N ARG A 326 -3.42 0.98 14.61
CA ARG A 326 -4.05 1.09 15.93
C ARG A 326 -3.04 1.00 17.07
N GLU A 327 -2.08 0.09 16.97
CA GLU A 327 -1.01 -0.03 17.95
C GLU A 327 -0.12 1.21 17.96
N TRP A 328 0.24 1.70 16.78
CA TRP A 328 1.03 2.92 16.65
C TRP A 328 0.30 4.14 17.24
N ALA A 329 -0.97 4.34 16.88
CA ALA A 329 -1.78 5.42 17.43
C ALA A 329 -1.98 5.33 18.95
N ALA A 330 -2.02 4.13 19.52
CA ALA A 330 -2.07 3.93 20.95
C ALA A 330 -0.74 4.31 21.63
N SER A 331 0.39 3.97 21.02
CA SER A 331 1.73 4.31 21.54
C SER A 331 1.99 5.82 21.52
N GLU A 332 1.60 6.52 20.47
CA GLU A 332 1.73 7.97 20.36
C GLU A 332 0.91 8.72 21.43
N ARG A 333 -0.31 8.26 21.74
CA ARG A 333 -1.12 8.84 22.81
C ARG A 333 -0.47 8.70 24.18
N VAL A 334 0.10 7.54 24.47
CA VAL A 334 0.81 7.31 25.74
C VAL A 334 2.02 8.24 25.87
N VAL A 335 2.77 8.48 24.78
CA VAL A 335 3.91 9.41 24.78
C VAL A 335 3.43 10.86 24.99
N ALA A 336 2.34 11.26 24.34
CA ALA A 336 1.78 12.62 24.47
C ALA A 336 1.21 12.91 25.87
N GLU A 337 0.70 11.90 26.57
CA GLU A 337 0.13 12.02 27.93
C GLU A 337 1.18 11.94 29.04
N GLN A 338 2.43 11.58 28.75
CA GLN A 338 3.50 11.63 29.75
C GLN A 338 3.87 13.10 30.01
N PRO A 339 3.70 13.63 31.26
CA PRO A 339 4.11 14.99 31.58
C PRO A 339 5.59 15.14 31.33
N ALA A 340 5.99 16.21 30.62
CA ALA A 340 7.40 16.55 30.33
C ALA A 340 8.21 16.39 31.62
N GLY A 341 9.05 15.37 31.64
CA GLY A 341 9.76 14.95 32.83
C GLY A 341 10.48 16.12 33.49
N ARG A 342 10.18 16.32 34.75
CA ARG A 342 10.92 17.22 35.67
C ARG A 342 12.42 16.94 35.47
N VAL A 343 13.11 17.84 34.78
CA VAL A 343 14.56 17.89 34.80
C VAL A 343 14.94 18.21 36.27
N ILE A 344 15.26 17.18 37.04
CA ILE A 344 15.91 17.35 38.34
C ILE A 344 17.31 17.85 38.00
N SER A 345 17.49 19.18 38.07
CA SER A 345 18.81 19.79 38.10
C SER A 345 19.50 19.34 39.36
N ALA A 346 20.36 18.35 39.27
CA ALA A 346 21.32 18.05 40.32
C ALA A 346 22.29 19.22 40.36
N GLY A 347 22.06 20.12 41.32
CA GLY A 347 22.96 21.17 41.68
C GLY A 347 24.25 20.54 42.26
N ALA A 348 25.34 20.67 41.55
CA ALA A 348 26.68 20.55 42.10
C ALA A 348 27.38 21.88 41.81
N GLY A 349 27.44 22.72 42.85
CA GLY A 349 28.21 23.96 42.84
C GLY A 349 29.69 23.68 42.63
N ARG A 350 30.30 24.43 41.75
CA ARG A 350 31.69 24.79 41.77
C ARG A 350 31.85 26.19 41.20
N GLU A 351 32.08 27.15 42.14
CA GLU A 351 32.65 28.46 41.81
C GLU A 351 34.02 28.27 41.19
N VAL A 352 34.27 28.90 40.07
CA VAL A 352 35.61 29.41 39.71
C VAL A 352 35.46 30.73 38.99
N ALA A 353 36.19 31.68 39.48
CA ALA A 353 36.21 33.12 39.18
C ALA A 353 36.72 33.46 37.76
N GLY A 354 36.15 34.49 37.24
CA GLY A 354 36.74 35.65 36.59
C GLY A 354 37.65 35.47 35.37
N ALA A 355 37.19 36.01 34.25
CA ALA A 355 38.00 36.95 33.42
C ALA A 355 37.10 37.55 32.30
N THR A 356 37.00 38.86 32.36
CA THR A 356 36.44 39.74 31.33
C THR A 356 37.37 39.81 30.11
N ALA A 357 36.82 39.70 28.91
CA ALA A 357 37.40 40.31 27.72
C ALA A 357 36.29 40.64 26.69
N THR A 358 36.12 41.91 26.51
CA THR A 358 35.38 42.58 25.43
C THR A 358 36.08 42.43 24.09
N ALA A 359 35.37 42.10 23.02
CA ALA A 359 35.75 42.52 21.68
C ALA A 359 34.52 42.52 20.75
N SER A 360 34.39 43.64 20.09
CA SER A 360 33.45 44.22 19.22
C SER A 360 33.25 43.52 17.85
N HIS A 361 32.04 43.71 17.28
CA HIS A 361 31.66 43.50 15.87
C HIS A 361 32.61 44.12 14.84
N PRO A 362 32.59 43.63 13.58
CA PRO A 362 31.85 44.42 12.60
C PRO A 362 31.01 43.62 11.60
N SER A 363 29.91 44.26 11.24
CA SER A 363 29.02 44.04 10.13
C SER A 363 29.72 44.17 8.76
N HIS A 364 29.47 43.23 7.85
CA HIS A 364 29.59 43.50 6.41
C HIS A 364 28.38 42.93 5.66
N GLY A 365 27.61 43.90 5.10
CA GLY A 365 26.62 43.61 4.10
C GLY A 365 27.27 43.28 2.75
N LEU A 366 26.61 42.48 1.95
CA LEU A 366 26.89 42.30 0.54
C LEU A 366 25.60 42.23 -0.28
N ALA A 367 25.65 43.02 -1.33
CA ALA A 367 24.63 43.47 -2.22
C ALA A 367 24.04 42.35 -3.12
N ALA A 368 22.81 42.64 -3.57
CA ALA A 368 22.12 41.99 -4.65
C ALA A 368 22.79 42.22 -6.00
N LEU A 369 22.78 41.21 -6.87
CA LEU A 369 23.04 41.36 -8.30
C LEU A 369 21.88 40.77 -9.14
N PRO A 370 21.63 41.30 -10.35
CA PRO A 370 20.36 41.17 -11.05
C PRO A 370 20.30 39.99 -12.04
N LYS A 371 19.05 39.65 -12.39
CA LYS A 371 18.71 38.76 -13.49
C LYS A 371 19.05 39.39 -14.83
N GLU A 372 19.72 38.62 -15.68
CA GLU A 372 19.63 38.84 -17.14
C GLU A 372 19.47 37.51 -17.86
N ALA A 373 18.66 37.59 -18.92
CA ALA A 373 18.21 36.52 -19.79
C ALA A 373 19.30 36.07 -20.75
N VAL A 374 19.32 34.78 -21.10
CA VAL A 374 19.83 34.30 -22.39
C VAL A 374 18.84 33.31 -22.97
N ARG A 375 18.33 33.68 -24.14
CA ARG A 375 17.71 32.81 -25.13
C ARG A 375 18.81 32.04 -25.87
N GLY A 376 18.54 30.81 -26.20
CA GLY A 376 19.30 29.94 -27.05
C GLY A 376 18.62 28.59 -27.10
#